data_c86f6eae2411db301408e57b347b37ab
#
_entry.id   c86f6eae2411db301408e57b347b37ab
#
_cell.length_a   1.000
_cell.length_b   1.000
_cell.length_c   1.000
_cell.angle_alpha   90.00
_cell.angle_beta   90.00
_cell.angle_gamma   90.00
#
_symmetry.space_group_name_H-M   'P 1'
#
loop_
_entity.id
_entity.type
_entity.pdbx_description
1 polymer ?
#
loop_
_entity_poly.entity_id
_entity_poly.type
_entity_poly.pdbx_seq_one_letter_code
_entity_poly.pdbx_strand_id
1 'polypeptide(L)'
;MINGVFLREIASILRCDLSLIISEFEYELLTKTFRIDAEILFYLPFLAEEIEKNTTSFQKRQHFVSIGNFLHEPNWQTVLKLKQIWKYIRKNLPEAELHIYGAYATEKVFQLHNEKEGFLVKGRAVSADEIFRKYRVLLAPIPFGAGLKGKLWESMKFGLPNVTSSVGAEAMSRDLPWNGFIEDSDEEFINKAVILYTNESIWNQANENASVILEQVYCKTVHIQPFWTTLYKITDHLDNHRNTHFLGKILQHHQLNSTKYMSRWIEEKNKNLLL
;
A
#
# COMPACT_ATOMS: atom_id res chain seq x y z
N MET A 1 -14.42 1.33 -14.85
CA MET A 1 -15.05 2.47 -15.60
C MET A 1 -13.95 3.43 -16.03
N ILE A 2 -13.84 3.70 -17.32
CA ILE A 2 -12.82 4.60 -17.89
C ILE A 2 -13.23 6.04 -17.57
N ASN A 3 -12.44 6.73 -16.77
CA ASN A 3 -12.66 8.13 -16.39
C ASN A 3 -11.41 8.99 -16.69
N GLY A 4 -11.49 10.31 -16.46
CA GLY A 4 -10.38 11.23 -16.76
C GLY A 4 -9.12 10.99 -15.94
N VAL A 5 -9.22 10.37 -14.73
CA VAL A 5 -8.06 10.01 -13.91
C VAL A 5 -7.34 8.82 -14.54
N PHE A 6 -8.09 7.77 -14.87
CA PHE A 6 -7.57 6.59 -15.55
C PHE A 6 -6.87 6.94 -16.87
N LEU A 7 -7.51 7.77 -17.71
CA LEU A 7 -6.91 8.18 -18.98
C LEU A 7 -5.59 8.95 -18.81
N ARG A 8 -5.51 9.81 -17.79
CA ARG A 8 -4.26 10.53 -17.47
C ARG A 8 -3.17 9.60 -16.98
N GLU A 9 -3.52 8.60 -16.19
CA GLU A 9 -2.61 7.59 -15.66
C GLU A 9 -2.02 6.74 -16.80
N ILE A 10 -2.86 6.21 -17.68
CA ILE A 10 -2.43 5.47 -18.87
C ILE A 10 -1.57 6.34 -19.80
N ALA A 11 -1.98 7.59 -20.03
CA ALA A 11 -1.18 8.51 -20.84
C ALA A 11 0.18 8.84 -20.20
N SER A 12 0.27 8.83 -18.88
CA SER A 12 1.54 9.02 -18.16
C SER A 12 2.46 7.79 -18.31
N ILE A 13 1.92 6.59 -18.18
CA ILE A 13 2.64 5.34 -18.43
C ILE A 13 3.19 5.30 -19.86
N LEU A 14 2.32 5.56 -20.85
CA LEU A 14 2.70 5.53 -22.27
C LEU A 14 3.75 6.57 -22.66
N ARG A 15 3.93 7.64 -21.89
CA ARG A 15 4.96 8.67 -22.12
C ARG A 15 6.32 8.35 -21.52
N CYS A 16 6.38 7.44 -20.56
CA CYS A 16 7.62 7.08 -19.90
C CYS A 16 8.39 6.06 -20.75
N ASP A 17 9.70 6.13 -20.70
CA ASP A 17 10.57 5.10 -21.30
C ASP A 17 10.47 3.79 -20.50
N LEU A 18 10.23 3.87 -19.19
CA LEU A 18 9.95 2.73 -18.31
C LEU A 18 9.06 3.18 -17.15
N SER A 19 7.99 2.44 -16.90
CA SER A 19 7.09 2.64 -15.75
C SER A 19 7.25 1.49 -14.77
N LEU A 20 7.50 1.82 -13.50
CA LEU A 20 7.62 0.84 -12.42
C LEU A 20 6.23 0.54 -11.85
N ILE A 21 5.82 -0.71 -11.93
CA ILE A 21 4.52 -1.18 -11.44
C ILE A 21 4.76 -2.02 -10.20
N ILE A 22 4.23 -1.60 -9.06
CA ILE A 22 4.48 -2.25 -7.76
C ILE A 22 3.59 -3.47 -7.50
N SER A 23 2.44 -3.55 -8.16
CA SER A 23 1.46 -4.63 -8.00
C SER A 23 1.50 -5.58 -9.19
N GLU A 24 1.66 -6.88 -8.94
CA GLU A 24 1.62 -7.90 -9.99
C GLU A 24 0.24 -7.95 -10.67
N PHE A 25 -0.84 -7.76 -9.91
CA PHE A 25 -2.20 -7.65 -10.44
C PHE A 25 -2.33 -6.47 -11.42
N GLU A 26 -1.82 -5.31 -11.06
CA GLU A 26 -1.85 -4.13 -11.94
C GLU A 26 -0.96 -4.32 -13.18
N TYR A 27 0.21 -4.93 -13.03
CA TYR A 27 1.08 -5.27 -14.17
C TYR A 27 0.37 -6.19 -15.16
N GLU A 28 -0.31 -7.23 -14.67
CA GLU A 28 -1.11 -8.11 -15.50
C GLU A 28 -2.30 -7.43 -16.16
N LEU A 29 -2.99 -6.57 -15.41
CA LEU A 29 -4.10 -5.77 -15.93
C LEU A 29 -3.64 -4.86 -17.09
N LEU A 30 -2.52 -4.17 -16.90
CA LEU A 30 -1.94 -3.29 -17.93
C LEU A 30 -1.51 -4.06 -19.18
N THR A 31 -0.84 -5.18 -19.02
CA THR A 31 -0.32 -5.97 -20.13
C THR A 31 -1.39 -6.84 -20.82
N LYS A 32 -2.20 -7.57 -20.05
CA LYS A 32 -3.17 -8.54 -20.60
C LYS A 32 -4.47 -7.90 -21.05
N THR A 33 -5.01 -6.96 -20.26
CA THR A 33 -6.31 -6.32 -20.52
C THR A 33 -6.16 -5.07 -21.39
N PHE A 34 -5.29 -4.14 -20.97
CA PHE A 34 -5.08 -2.89 -21.70
C PHE A 34 -4.05 -3.00 -22.81
N ARG A 35 -3.36 -4.13 -22.93
CA ARG A 35 -2.38 -4.43 -23.99
C ARG A 35 -1.27 -3.37 -24.10
N ILE A 36 -0.89 -2.80 -22.97
CA ILE A 36 0.28 -1.92 -22.91
C ILE A 36 1.52 -2.78 -23.10
N ASP A 37 2.45 -2.27 -23.89
CA ASP A 37 3.68 -2.99 -24.20
C ASP A 37 4.49 -3.26 -22.94
N ALA A 38 4.84 -4.51 -22.72
CA ALA A 38 5.64 -4.93 -21.58
C ALA A 38 7.06 -4.33 -21.59
N GLU A 39 7.58 -3.89 -22.74
CA GLU A 39 8.90 -3.26 -22.83
C GLU A 39 8.98 -1.89 -22.14
N ILE A 40 7.84 -1.20 -21.90
CA ILE A 40 7.77 0.05 -21.15
C ILE A 40 7.27 -0.14 -19.72
N LEU A 41 7.06 -1.38 -19.26
CA LEU A 41 6.61 -1.71 -17.92
C LEU A 41 7.63 -2.61 -17.23
N PHE A 42 7.87 -2.35 -15.95
CA PHE A 42 8.68 -3.23 -15.12
C PHE A 42 8.00 -3.47 -13.78
N TYR A 43 7.78 -4.74 -13.43
CA TYR A 43 7.27 -5.11 -12.11
C TYR A 43 8.39 -4.97 -11.08
N LEU A 44 8.22 -4.02 -10.18
CA LEU A 44 9.14 -3.79 -9.06
C LEU A 44 8.32 -3.55 -7.78
N PRO A 45 8.08 -4.60 -6.97
CA PRO A 45 7.33 -4.47 -5.73
C PRO A 45 8.13 -3.69 -4.68
N PHE A 46 7.59 -3.55 -3.49
CA PHE A 46 8.38 -3.14 -2.33
C PHE A 46 9.60 -4.05 -2.17
N LEU A 47 10.71 -3.50 -1.71
CA LEU A 47 11.95 -4.26 -1.55
C LEU A 47 12.23 -4.48 -0.07
N ALA A 48 12.23 -5.74 0.35
CA ALA A 48 12.73 -6.14 1.65
C ALA A 48 14.24 -6.34 1.57
N GLU A 49 14.98 -5.64 2.43
CA GLU A 49 16.40 -5.92 2.69
C GLU A 49 16.52 -7.21 3.51
N GLU A 50 17.67 -7.48 4.10
CA GLU A 50 17.82 -8.65 4.97
C GLU A 50 16.72 -8.67 6.04
N ILE A 51 16.00 -9.78 6.12
CA ILE A 51 14.91 -9.95 7.06
C ILE A 51 15.53 -10.21 8.42
N GLU A 52 15.56 -9.19 9.26
CA GLU A 52 15.88 -9.36 10.66
C GLU A 52 14.85 -10.32 11.27
N LYS A 53 15.33 -11.47 11.78
CA LYS A 53 14.45 -12.35 12.54
C LYS A 53 13.83 -11.59 13.68
N ASN A 54 12.51 -11.40 13.59
CA ASN A 54 11.79 -10.66 14.62
C ASN A 54 11.87 -11.39 15.95
N THR A 55 12.55 -10.78 16.90
CA THR A 55 12.78 -11.37 18.23
C THR A 55 11.68 -11.07 19.26
N THR A 56 10.69 -10.26 18.89
CA THR A 56 9.62 -9.88 19.81
C THR A 56 8.55 -10.97 19.85
N SER A 57 8.51 -11.73 20.95
CA SER A 57 7.57 -12.84 21.14
C SER A 57 6.12 -12.38 21.36
N PHE A 58 5.20 -13.30 21.18
CA PHE A 58 3.77 -13.13 21.44
C PHE A 58 3.49 -12.50 22.82
N GLN A 59 4.16 -13.00 23.88
CA GLN A 59 3.94 -12.55 25.27
C GLN A 59 4.35 -11.09 25.50
N LYS A 60 5.30 -10.57 24.74
CA LYS A 60 5.78 -9.18 24.86
C LYS A 60 4.91 -8.19 24.10
N ARG A 61 3.99 -8.65 23.27
CA ARG A 61 3.11 -7.83 22.46
C ARG A 61 1.71 -7.80 23.06
N GLN A 62 1.07 -6.63 23.02
CA GLN A 62 -0.26 -6.44 23.57
C GLN A 62 -1.08 -5.53 22.63
N HIS A 63 -2.39 -5.53 22.83
CA HIS A 63 -3.33 -4.66 22.14
C HIS A 63 -3.36 -4.81 20.62
N PHE A 64 -4.32 -4.15 20.02
CA PHE A 64 -4.48 -4.05 18.57
C PHE A 64 -4.01 -2.70 18.09
N VAL A 65 -3.64 -2.63 16.83
CA VAL A 65 -3.28 -1.37 16.16
C VAL A 65 -3.92 -1.27 14.78
N SER A 66 -4.22 -0.05 14.37
CA SER A 66 -4.46 0.31 12.98
C SER A 66 -3.70 1.60 12.67
N ILE A 67 -3.11 1.68 11.48
CA ILE A 67 -2.31 2.84 11.08
C ILE A 67 -2.61 3.25 9.65
N GLY A 68 -2.59 4.57 9.38
CA GLY A 68 -2.78 5.09 8.02
C GLY A 68 -2.73 6.60 7.94
N ASN A 69 -2.66 7.12 6.71
CA ASN A 69 -2.79 8.55 6.43
C ASN A 69 -4.27 8.90 6.27
N PHE A 70 -4.80 9.80 7.09
CA PHE A 70 -6.22 10.17 7.11
C PHE A 70 -6.65 11.09 5.95
N LEU A 71 -5.73 11.63 5.17
CA LEU A 71 -6.05 12.30 3.91
C LEU A 71 -6.48 11.31 2.82
N HIS A 72 -6.20 10.02 3.02
CA HIS A 72 -6.55 8.96 2.10
C HIS A 72 -7.85 8.29 2.51
N GLU A 73 -8.89 8.45 1.71
CA GLU A 73 -10.26 8.02 2.04
C GLU A 73 -10.38 6.56 2.49
N PRO A 74 -9.73 5.57 1.86
CA PRO A 74 -9.77 4.19 2.34
C PRO A 74 -9.32 4.01 3.79
N ASN A 75 -8.35 4.80 4.26
CA ASN A 75 -7.90 4.74 5.66
C ASN A 75 -8.94 5.31 6.62
N TRP A 76 -9.62 6.37 6.23
CA TRP A 76 -10.73 6.91 7.02
C TRP A 76 -11.87 5.91 7.13
N GLN A 77 -12.29 5.31 6.02
CA GLN A 77 -13.33 4.28 6.00
C GLN A 77 -12.93 3.03 6.81
N THR A 78 -11.65 2.64 6.77
CA THR A 78 -11.09 1.57 7.62
C THR A 78 -11.32 1.88 9.12
N VAL A 79 -11.04 3.10 9.56
CA VAL A 79 -11.22 3.48 10.97
C VAL A 79 -12.69 3.53 11.37
N LEU A 80 -13.57 4.02 10.49
CA LEU A 80 -15.02 3.98 10.72
C LEU A 80 -15.52 2.54 10.86
N LYS A 81 -15.06 1.64 10.00
CA LYS A 81 -15.40 0.22 10.07
C LYS A 81 -14.91 -0.41 11.38
N LEU A 82 -13.67 -0.11 11.77
CA LEU A 82 -13.11 -0.57 13.04
C LEU A 82 -13.93 -0.06 14.23
N LYS A 83 -14.39 1.19 14.23
CA LYS A 83 -15.25 1.73 15.29
C LYS A 83 -16.56 0.94 15.43
N GLN A 84 -17.13 0.52 14.31
CA GLN A 84 -18.38 -0.27 14.31
C GLN A 84 -18.20 -1.67 14.89
N ILE A 85 -17.12 -2.38 14.50
CA ILE A 85 -16.89 -3.77 14.89
C ILE A 85 -16.15 -3.93 16.22
N TRP A 86 -15.41 -2.90 16.67
CA TRP A 86 -14.55 -2.96 17.86
C TRP A 86 -15.29 -3.41 19.12
N LYS A 87 -16.51 -2.96 19.34
CA LYS A 87 -17.31 -3.35 20.50
C LYS A 87 -17.52 -4.87 20.62
N TYR A 88 -17.57 -5.56 19.49
CA TYR A 88 -17.76 -7.02 19.45
C TYR A 88 -16.44 -7.76 19.72
N ILE A 89 -15.30 -7.24 19.23
CA ILE A 89 -13.97 -7.76 19.56
C ILE A 89 -13.74 -7.59 21.07
N ARG A 90 -13.99 -6.38 21.60
CA ARG A 90 -13.77 -6.08 23.02
C ARG A 90 -14.67 -6.87 23.96
N LYS A 91 -15.86 -7.24 23.55
CA LYS A 91 -16.74 -8.13 24.34
C LYS A 91 -16.06 -9.47 24.67
N ASN A 92 -15.24 -9.99 23.74
CA ASN A 92 -14.47 -11.22 23.93
C ASN A 92 -13.13 -10.96 24.63
N LEU A 93 -12.62 -9.75 24.58
CA LEU A 93 -11.28 -9.34 25.07
C LEU A 93 -11.39 -8.02 25.86
N PRO A 94 -11.99 -8.02 27.07
CA PRO A 94 -12.29 -6.79 27.82
C PRO A 94 -11.07 -5.92 28.14
N GLU A 95 -9.89 -6.52 28.30
CA GLU A 95 -8.63 -5.80 28.60
C GLU A 95 -7.88 -5.33 27.35
N ALA A 96 -8.32 -5.72 26.17
CA ALA A 96 -7.67 -5.30 24.93
C ALA A 96 -8.06 -3.87 24.56
N GLU A 97 -7.13 -3.14 23.97
CA GLU A 97 -7.34 -1.81 23.41
C GLU A 97 -7.06 -1.84 21.91
N LEU A 98 -7.70 -0.94 21.16
CA LEU A 98 -7.38 -0.66 19.77
C LEU A 98 -6.81 0.75 19.66
N HIS A 99 -5.55 0.83 19.25
CA HIS A 99 -4.86 2.10 19.08
C HIS A 99 -4.85 2.49 17.58
N ILE A 100 -5.35 3.67 17.30
CA ILE A 100 -5.45 4.23 15.95
C ILE A 100 -4.36 5.28 15.77
N TYR A 101 -3.41 5.01 14.88
CA TYR A 101 -2.38 5.95 14.50
C TYR A 101 -2.61 6.46 13.09
N GLY A 102 -2.22 7.71 12.84
CA GLY A 102 -2.25 8.24 11.49
C GLY A 102 -1.79 9.68 11.39
N ALA A 103 -1.14 9.97 10.27
CA ALA A 103 -0.80 11.34 9.90
C ALA A 103 -2.08 12.09 9.47
N TYR A 104 -2.09 13.42 9.69
CA TYR A 104 -3.18 14.31 9.32
C TYR A 104 -4.54 13.95 9.96
N ALA A 105 -4.51 13.47 11.21
CA ALA A 105 -5.74 13.22 11.96
C ALA A 105 -6.50 14.54 12.18
N THR A 106 -7.73 14.58 11.67
CA THR A 106 -8.63 15.71 11.82
C THR A 106 -9.46 15.58 13.11
N GLU A 107 -10.15 16.65 13.48
CA GLU A 107 -11.11 16.66 14.61
C GLU A 107 -12.08 15.47 14.54
N LYS A 108 -12.59 15.15 13.35
CA LYS A 108 -13.50 14.01 13.13
C LYS A 108 -12.89 12.66 13.56
N VAL A 109 -11.59 12.48 13.37
CA VAL A 109 -10.89 11.27 13.80
C VAL A 109 -10.77 11.22 15.31
N PHE A 110 -10.41 12.35 15.95
CA PHE A 110 -10.31 12.45 17.40
C PHE A 110 -11.66 12.29 18.11
N GLN A 111 -12.78 12.68 17.50
CA GLN A 111 -14.13 12.44 18.02
C GLN A 111 -14.48 10.95 18.18
N LEU A 112 -13.78 10.05 17.50
CA LEU A 112 -13.95 8.59 17.66
C LEU A 112 -13.25 8.04 18.91
N HIS A 113 -12.36 8.82 19.53
CA HIS A 113 -11.61 8.41 20.72
C HIS A 113 -12.57 8.11 21.88
N ASN A 114 -12.40 6.96 22.52
CA ASN A 114 -13.21 6.55 23.66
C ASN A 114 -12.42 5.59 24.58
N GLU A 115 -11.88 6.12 25.66
CA GLU A 115 -11.10 5.36 26.63
C GLU A 115 -11.91 4.24 27.29
N LYS A 116 -13.20 4.50 27.60
CA LYS A 116 -14.07 3.49 28.24
C LYS A 116 -14.28 2.28 27.32
N GLU A 117 -14.32 2.49 26.03
CA GLU A 117 -14.41 1.44 25.04
C GLU A 117 -13.04 0.86 24.62
N GLY A 118 -11.93 1.43 25.10
CA GLY A 118 -10.58 1.07 24.66
C GLY A 118 -10.32 1.32 23.17
N PHE A 119 -10.98 2.32 22.59
CA PHE A 119 -10.76 2.77 21.22
C PHE A 119 -9.97 4.09 21.27
N LEU A 120 -8.66 4.01 21.11
CA LEU A 120 -7.75 5.11 21.42
C LEU A 120 -7.14 5.72 20.16
N VAL A 121 -7.54 6.92 19.81
CA VAL A 121 -6.90 7.69 18.74
C VAL A 121 -5.65 8.36 19.28
N LYS A 122 -4.49 7.98 18.75
CA LYS A 122 -3.16 8.41 19.20
C LYS A 122 -2.54 9.52 18.32
N GLY A 123 -3.16 9.83 17.17
CA GLY A 123 -2.59 10.78 16.21
C GLY A 123 -1.38 10.23 15.46
N ARG A 124 -0.45 11.11 15.10
CA ARG A 124 0.70 10.72 14.28
C ARG A 124 1.69 9.87 15.10
N ALA A 125 2.10 8.76 14.53
CA ALA A 125 3.19 7.93 15.06
C ALA A 125 4.53 8.67 14.94
N VAL A 126 5.37 8.57 15.96
CA VAL A 126 6.77 9.07 15.92
C VAL A 126 7.62 8.11 15.08
N SER A 127 7.46 6.81 15.31
CA SER A 127 8.11 5.74 14.56
C SER A 127 7.08 4.64 14.27
N ALA A 128 6.95 4.26 13.01
CA ALA A 128 6.11 3.13 12.62
C ALA A 128 6.70 1.81 13.12
N ASP A 129 8.03 1.68 13.10
CA ASP A 129 8.77 0.51 13.52
C ASP A 129 8.49 0.15 14.99
N GLU A 130 8.55 1.15 15.89
CA GLU A 130 8.25 0.95 17.31
C GLU A 130 6.80 0.46 17.51
N ILE A 131 5.88 1.02 16.73
CA ILE A 131 4.47 0.62 16.77
C ILE A 131 4.32 -0.83 16.34
N PHE A 132 4.85 -1.20 15.18
CA PHE A 132 4.72 -2.57 14.66
C PHE A 132 5.41 -3.62 15.55
N ARG A 133 6.42 -3.23 16.31
CA ARG A 133 7.08 -4.13 17.29
C ARG A 133 6.32 -4.28 18.61
N LYS A 134 5.49 -3.31 18.97
CA LYS A 134 4.80 -3.25 20.27
C LYS A 134 3.48 -4.02 20.29
N TYR A 135 2.68 -3.89 19.21
CA TYR A 135 1.32 -4.42 19.16
C TYR A 135 1.27 -5.91 18.82
N ARG A 136 0.19 -6.58 19.24
CA ARG A 136 0.01 -8.03 19.01
C ARG A 136 -0.62 -8.32 17.65
N VAL A 137 -1.61 -7.52 17.22
CA VAL A 137 -2.33 -7.72 15.96
C VAL A 137 -2.61 -6.37 15.28
N LEU A 138 -2.36 -6.30 13.99
CA LEU A 138 -2.80 -5.19 13.14
C LEU A 138 -4.19 -5.49 12.58
N LEU A 139 -5.12 -4.53 12.68
CA LEU A 139 -6.44 -4.60 12.07
C LEU A 139 -6.55 -3.62 10.90
N ALA A 140 -6.88 -4.14 9.73
CA ALA A 140 -6.97 -3.36 8.49
C ALA A 140 -8.12 -3.82 7.58
N PRO A 141 -9.40 -3.65 7.97
CA PRO A 141 -10.54 -3.95 7.11
C PRO A 141 -10.69 -2.89 6.02
N ILE A 142 -9.85 -2.97 4.99
CA ILE A 142 -9.75 -1.99 3.91
C ILE A 142 -10.91 -2.20 2.93
N PRO A 143 -11.83 -1.23 2.76
CA PRO A 143 -13.03 -1.45 1.97
C PRO A 143 -12.80 -1.31 0.45
N PHE A 144 -11.83 -0.51 0.02
CA PHE A 144 -11.46 -0.27 -1.37
C PHE A 144 -10.06 0.35 -1.48
N GLY A 145 -9.48 0.29 -2.66
CA GLY A 145 -8.17 0.89 -2.97
C GLY A 145 -7.30 -0.05 -3.79
N ALA A 146 -6.62 0.51 -4.78
CA ALA A 146 -5.68 -0.19 -5.65
C ALA A 146 -4.26 -0.24 -5.04
N GLY A 147 -3.39 -1.03 -5.66
CA GLY A 147 -1.98 -1.15 -5.31
C GLY A 147 -1.68 -1.88 -4.00
N LEU A 148 -0.41 -2.08 -3.74
CA LEU A 148 0.07 -2.74 -2.52
C LEU A 148 -0.15 -1.85 -1.29
N LYS A 149 -0.50 -2.49 -0.17
CA LYS A 149 -0.81 -1.80 1.09
C LYS A 149 0.43 -1.72 1.99
N GLY A 150 1.15 -0.60 1.93
CA GLY A 150 2.39 -0.38 2.69
C GLY A 150 2.31 -0.78 4.16
N LYS A 151 1.19 -0.47 4.85
CA LYS A 151 1.00 -0.86 6.25
C LYS A 151 1.01 -2.38 6.50
N LEU A 152 0.50 -3.16 5.54
CA LEU A 152 0.50 -4.62 5.65
C LEU A 152 1.90 -5.18 5.35
N TRP A 153 2.59 -4.64 4.36
CA TRP A 153 3.98 -4.97 4.08
C TRP A 153 4.91 -4.62 5.26
N GLU A 154 4.76 -3.43 5.84
CA GLU A 154 5.50 -3.05 7.04
C GLU A 154 5.18 -3.95 8.23
N SER A 155 3.90 -4.35 8.41
CA SER A 155 3.55 -5.30 9.47
C SER A 155 4.29 -6.63 9.32
N MET A 156 4.42 -7.12 8.09
CA MET A 156 5.21 -8.35 7.80
C MET A 156 6.68 -8.17 8.18
N LYS A 157 7.31 -7.03 7.81
CA LYS A 157 8.72 -6.74 8.16
C LYS A 157 8.99 -6.83 9.67
N PHE A 158 8.04 -6.41 10.48
CA PHE A 158 8.18 -6.43 11.94
C PHE A 158 7.51 -7.64 12.59
N GLY A 159 7.15 -8.66 11.80
CA GLY A 159 6.51 -9.88 12.28
C GLY A 159 5.25 -9.58 13.09
N LEU A 160 4.45 -8.60 12.65
CA LEU A 160 3.16 -8.28 13.24
C LEU A 160 2.05 -8.92 12.41
N PRO A 161 1.41 -10.00 12.90
CA PRO A 161 0.28 -10.60 12.24
C PRO A 161 -0.89 -9.64 12.08
N ASN A 162 -1.67 -9.82 11.02
CA ASN A 162 -2.76 -8.92 10.73
C ASN A 162 -4.06 -9.65 10.33
N VAL A 163 -5.18 -8.94 10.50
CA VAL A 163 -6.46 -9.30 9.89
C VAL A 163 -6.83 -8.20 8.92
N THR A 164 -7.06 -8.57 7.67
CA THR A 164 -7.37 -7.64 6.60
C THR A 164 -8.51 -8.18 5.71
N SER A 165 -8.98 -7.37 4.76
CA SER A 165 -9.94 -7.75 3.74
C SER A 165 -9.24 -8.32 2.50
N SER A 166 -10.00 -8.93 1.59
CA SER A 166 -9.51 -9.35 0.27
C SER A 166 -8.86 -8.19 -0.51
N VAL A 167 -9.45 -6.99 -0.44
CA VAL A 167 -8.89 -5.76 -1.02
C VAL A 167 -7.55 -5.40 -0.38
N GLY A 168 -7.41 -5.63 0.92
CA GLY A 168 -6.15 -5.37 1.62
C GLY A 168 -5.02 -6.31 1.19
N ALA A 169 -5.34 -7.58 1.03
CA ALA A 169 -4.38 -8.64 0.68
C ALA A 169 -4.07 -8.75 -0.82
N GLU A 170 -4.81 -8.02 -1.68
CA GLU A 170 -4.69 -8.14 -3.14
C GLU A 170 -3.25 -8.00 -3.62
N ALA A 171 -2.77 -9.01 -4.35
CA ALA A 171 -1.42 -9.11 -4.93
C ALA A 171 -0.26 -9.03 -3.92
N MET A 172 -0.50 -9.25 -2.62
CA MET A 172 0.54 -9.08 -1.60
C MET A 172 1.28 -10.35 -1.24
N SER A 173 0.69 -11.52 -1.39
CA SER A 173 1.32 -12.80 -0.99
C SER A 173 1.42 -13.84 -2.10
N ARG A 174 0.93 -13.54 -3.31
CA ARG A 174 0.71 -14.55 -4.35
C ARG A 174 -0.09 -15.72 -3.79
N ASP A 175 0.34 -16.96 -4.03
CA ASP A 175 -0.31 -18.18 -3.51
C ASP A 175 0.23 -18.62 -2.15
N LEU A 176 1.05 -17.78 -1.48
CA LEU A 176 1.63 -18.10 -0.17
C LEU A 176 0.61 -17.88 0.96
N PRO A 177 0.71 -18.67 2.04
CA PRO A 177 -0.12 -18.48 3.23
C PRO A 177 0.02 -17.07 3.80
N TRP A 178 -1.11 -16.45 4.15
CA TRP A 178 -1.15 -15.08 4.62
C TRP A 178 -0.54 -14.88 6.02
N ASN A 179 -0.06 -13.68 6.30
CA ASN A 179 0.43 -13.23 7.61
C ASN A 179 -0.75 -12.94 8.58
N GLY A 180 -1.58 -13.93 8.83
CA GLY A 180 -2.78 -13.82 9.65
C GLY A 180 -4.02 -14.30 8.92
N PHE A 181 -5.05 -13.43 8.80
CA PHE A 181 -6.30 -13.79 8.17
C PHE A 181 -6.79 -12.75 7.17
N ILE A 182 -7.50 -13.22 6.13
CA ILE A 182 -8.18 -12.42 5.12
C ILE A 182 -9.66 -12.68 5.26
N GLU A 183 -10.44 -11.66 5.65
CA GLU A 183 -11.88 -11.79 5.91
C GLU A 183 -12.63 -10.53 5.48
N ASP A 184 -13.69 -10.73 4.71
CA ASP A 184 -14.53 -9.63 4.21
C ASP A 184 -15.81 -9.46 5.03
N SER A 185 -16.30 -10.51 5.71
CA SER A 185 -17.46 -10.41 6.58
C SER A 185 -17.07 -9.91 7.97
N ASP A 186 -17.94 -9.08 8.56
CA ASP A 186 -17.70 -8.54 9.90
C ASP A 186 -17.60 -9.62 10.96
N GLU A 187 -18.44 -10.63 10.87
CA GLU A 187 -18.51 -11.74 11.82
C GLU A 187 -17.20 -12.52 11.82
N GLU A 188 -16.72 -12.96 10.65
CA GLU A 188 -15.46 -13.69 10.53
C GLU A 188 -14.26 -12.81 10.85
N PHE A 189 -14.26 -11.54 10.44
CA PHE A 189 -13.19 -10.59 10.80
C PHE A 189 -13.04 -10.47 12.32
N ILE A 190 -14.15 -10.34 13.05
CA ILE A 190 -14.17 -10.27 14.51
C ILE A 190 -13.65 -11.59 15.10
N ASN A 191 -14.15 -12.74 14.65
CA ASN A 191 -13.74 -14.05 15.11
C ASN A 191 -12.24 -14.27 14.90
N LYS A 192 -11.73 -13.97 13.71
CA LYS A 192 -10.31 -14.14 13.38
C LYS A 192 -9.40 -13.17 14.15
N ALA A 193 -9.87 -11.94 14.40
CA ALA A 193 -9.14 -11.00 15.25
C ALA A 193 -8.97 -11.52 16.67
N VAL A 194 -10.03 -12.10 17.25
CA VAL A 194 -9.99 -12.71 18.59
C VAL A 194 -9.07 -13.94 18.60
N ILE A 195 -9.19 -14.84 17.63
CA ILE A 195 -8.35 -16.03 17.50
C ILE A 195 -6.87 -15.64 17.39
N LEU A 196 -6.54 -14.72 16.49
CA LEU A 196 -5.16 -14.28 16.27
C LEU A 196 -4.56 -13.61 17.51
N TYR A 197 -5.38 -12.92 18.29
CA TYR A 197 -4.96 -12.25 19.52
C TYR A 197 -4.71 -13.22 20.67
N THR A 198 -5.46 -14.33 20.77
CA THR A 198 -5.46 -15.25 21.90
C THR A 198 -4.65 -16.53 21.70
N ASN A 199 -4.47 -16.95 20.45
CA ASN A 199 -3.81 -18.22 20.13
C ASN A 199 -2.37 -18.00 19.70
N GLU A 200 -1.43 -18.29 20.58
CA GLU A 200 0.01 -18.12 20.33
C GLU A 200 0.53 -18.97 19.16
N SER A 201 0.03 -20.19 18.98
CA SER A 201 0.48 -21.07 17.90
C SER A 201 0.09 -20.50 16.53
N ILE A 202 -1.16 -20.01 16.40
CA ILE A 202 -1.66 -19.37 15.17
C ILE A 202 -0.91 -18.07 14.92
N TRP A 203 -0.66 -17.29 15.96
CA TRP A 203 0.10 -16.05 15.87
C TRP A 203 1.54 -16.29 15.37
N ASN A 204 2.23 -17.30 15.92
CA ASN A 204 3.58 -17.69 15.53
C ASN A 204 3.60 -18.17 14.07
N GLN A 205 2.64 -19.00 13.66
CA GLN A 205 2.53 -19.44 12.27
C GLN A 205 2.33 -18.25 11.31
N ALA A 206 1.48 -17.29 11.67
CA ALA A 206 1.26 -16.06 10.89
C ALA A 206 2.56 -15.22 10.77
N ASN A 207 3.33 -15.15 11.84
CA ASN A 207 4.64 -14.47 11.84
C ASN A 207 5.65 -15.19 10.91
N GLU A 208 5.69 -16.52 10.91
CA GLU A 208 6.51 -17.32 9.99
C GLU A 208 6.09 -17.11 8.53
N ASN A 209 4.78 -17.09 8.26
CA ASN A 209 4.25 -16.82 6.92
C ASN A 209 4.71 -15.44 6.42
N ALA A 210 4.77 -14.42 7.30
CA ALA A 210 5.30 -13.10 6.94
C ALA A 210 6.74 -13.18 6.40
N SER A 211 7.60 -13.94 7.07
CA SER A 211 8.99 -14.13 6.65
C SER A 211 9.07 -14.79 5.28
N VAL A 212 8.26 -15.85 5.05
CA VAL A 212 8.20 -16.55 3.76
C VAL A 212 7.73 -15.60 2.63
N ILE A 213 6.70 -14.80 2.89
CA ILE A 213 6.21 -13.81 1.89
C ILE A 213 7.31 -12.79 1.57
N LEU A 214 7.99 -12.24 2.58
CA LEU A 214 9.05 -11.26 2.39
C LEU A 214 10.23 -11.86 1.59
N GLU A 215 10.63 -13.08 1.88
CA GLU A 215 11.71 -13.77 1.19
C GLU A 215 11.37 -14.11 -0.26
N GLN A 216 10.17 -14.59 -0.53
CA GLN A 216 9.81 -15.08 -1.87
C GLN A 216 9.23 -14.02 -2.79
N VAL A 217 8.51 -13.01 -2.23
CA VAL A 217 7.84 -12.00 -3.04
C VAL A 217 8.60 -10.67 -3.06
N TYR A 218 9.21 -10.29 -1.94
CA TYR A 218 9.75 -8.93 -1.75
C TYR A 218 11.28 -8.88 -1.60
N CYS A 219 11.98 -9.99 -1.75
CA CYS A 219 13.44 -10.04 -1.58
C CYS A 219 14.14 -9.11 -2.58
N LYS A 220 14.89 -8.14 -2.07
CA LYS A 220 15.61 -7.13 -2.87
C LYS A 220 16.53 -7.75 -3.91
N THR A 221 17.26 -8.79 -3.55
CA THR A 221 18.23 -9.43 -4.45
C THR A 221 17.60 -10.08 -5.69
N VAL A 222 16.35 -10.52 -5.57
CA VAL A 222 15.60 -11.10 -6.69
C VAL A 222 15.17 -10.04 -7.71
N HIS A 223 14.83 -8.84 -7.24
CA HIS A 223 14.23 -7.80 -8.09
C HIS A 223 15.24 -6.78 -8.61
N ILE A 224 16.26 -6.45 -7.80
CA ILE A 224 17.12 -5.30 -8.12
C ILE A 224 18.03 -5.53 -9.31
N GLN A 225 18.57 -6.73 -9.48
CA GLN A 225 19.47 -7.03 -10.58
C GLN A 225 18.76 -7.04 -11.95
N PRO A 226 17.58 -7.68 -12.11
CA PRO A 226 16.79 -7.58 -13.33
C PRO A 226 16.38 -6.12 -13.65
N PHE A 227 16.06 -5.31 -12.62
CA PHE A 227 15.74 -3.90 -12.80
C PHE A 227 16.92 -3.14 -13.43
N TRP A 228 18.12 -3.25 -12.88
CA TRP A 228 19.30 -2.57 -13.42
C TRP A 228 19.63 -3.05 -14.83
N THR A 229 19.51 -4.35 -15.10
CA THR A 229 19.73 -4.92 -16.45
C THR A 229 18.76 -4.30 -17.46
N THR A 230 17.48 -4.19 -17.11
CA THR A 230 16.44 -3.57 -17.96
C THR A 230 16.73 -2.08 -18.18
N LEU A 231 17.06 -1.36 -17.10
CA LEU A 231 17.35 0.06 -17.16
C LEU A 231 18.54 0.37 -18.07
N TYR A 232 19.65 -0.36 -17.92
CA TYR A 232 20.85 -0.18 -18.76
C TYR A 232 20.53 -0.54 -20.22
N LYS A 233 19.81 -1.62 -20.49
CA LYS A 233 19.40 -1.97 -21.86
C LYS A 233 18.63 -0.83 -22.55
N ILE A 234 17.72 -0.17 -21.81
CA ILE A 234 16.94 0.96 -22.33
C ILE A 234 17.84 2.18 -22.56
N THR A 235 18.68 2.53 -21.57
CA THR A 235 19.54 3.73 -21.66
C THR A 235 20.59 3.63 -22.77
N ASP A 236 21.18 2.45 -22.97
CA ASP A 236 22.20 2.22 -24.01
C ASP A 236 21.60 2.29 -25.43
N HIS A 237 20.29 2.07 -25.58
CA HIS A 237 19.59 2.07 -26.87
C HIS A 237 18.35 2.99 -26.87
N LEU A 238 18.42 4.10 -26.15
CA LEU A 238 17.26 4.95 -25.84
C LEU A 238 16.52 5.46 -27.10
N ASP A 239 17.24 5.89 -28.11
CA ASP A 239 16.61 6.37 -29.35
C ASP A 239 15.86 5.27 -30.10
N ASN A 240 16.42 4.08 -30.14
CA ASN A 240 15.75 2.93 -30.74
C ASN A 240 14.52 2.52 -29.93
N HIS A 241 14.63 2.45 -28.62
CA HIS A 241 13.53 2.18 -27.69
C HIS A 241 12.37 3.18 -27.90
N ARG A 242 12.67 4.48 -27.95
CA ARG A 242 11.66 5.53 -28.20
C ARG A 242 11.04 5.49 -29.59
N ASN A 243 11.79 5.04 -30.60
CA ASN A 243 11.28 4.89 -31.96
C ASN A 243 10.29 3.72 -32.07
N THR A 244 10.52 2.65 -31.33
CA THR A 244 9.63 1.49 -31.26
C THR A 244 8.32 1.86 -30.53
N HIS A 245 8.39 2.71 -29.50
CA HIS A 245 7.21 3.16 -28.74
C HIS A 245 6.63 4.47 -29.24
N PHE A 246 6.16 4.45 -30.48
CA PHE A 246 5.67 5.63 -31.23
C PHE A 246 4.57 6.44 -30.50
N LEU A 247 3.64 5.80 -29.79
CA LEU A 247 2.59 6.49 -29.02
C LEU A 247 3.18 7.37 -27.93
N GLY A 248 4.23 6.91 -27.26
CA GLY A 248 4.95 7.70 -26.27
C GLY A 248 5.52 8.99 -26.87
N LYS A 249 6.15 8.90 -28.03
CA LYS A 249 6.65 10.08 -28.77
C LYS A 249 5.56 11.10 -29.11
N ILE A 250 4.41 10.64 -29.60
CA ILE A 250 3.26 11.52 -29.89
C ILE A 250 2.80 12.24 -28.63
N LEU A 251 2.63 11.50 -27.52
CA LEU A 251 2.16 12.07 -26.25
C LEU A 251 3.17 13.04 -25.64
N GLN A 252 4.46 12.81 -25.75
CA GLN A 252 5.52 13.73 -25.35
C GLN A 252 5.49 15.02 -26.18
N HIS A 253 5.36 14.93 -27.51
CA HIS A 253 5.30 16.06 -28.41
C HIS A 253 4.13 17.01 -28.08
N HIS A 254 2.94 16.45 -27.79
CA HIS A 254 1.78 17.26 -27.44
C HIS A 254 1.95 18.05 -26.14
N GLN A 255 2.60 17.48 -25.12
CA GLN A 255 2.87 18.20 -23.87
C GLN A 255 3.85 19.35 -24.05
N LEU A 256 4.92 19.14 -24.78
CA LEU A 256 5.93 20.17 -25.04
C LEU A 256 5.32 21.38 -25.78
N ASN A 257 4.45 21.13 -26.72
CA ASN A 257 3.72 22.19 -27.44
C ASN A 257 2.76 22.95 -26.52
N SER A 258 2.00 22.28 -25.69
CA SER A 258 1.09 22.91 -24.73
C SER A 258 1.84 23.84 -23.79
N THR A 259 2.95 23.37 -23.20
CA THR A 259 3.80 24.19 -22.32
C THR A 259 4.40 25.39 -23.06
N LYS A 260 4.89 25.19 -24.28
CA LYS A 260 5.45 26.26 -25.14
C LYS A 260 4.44 27.35 -25.43
N TYR A 261 3.21 26.97 -25.83
CA TYR A 261 2.15 27.96 -26.13
C TYR A 261 1.65 28.66 -24.87
N MET A 262 1.58 27.96 -23.75
CA MET A 262 1.23 28.54 -22.45
C MET A 262 2.26 29.57 -21.98
N SER A 263 3.56 29.28 -22.11
CA SER A 263 4.63 30.22 -21.79
C SER A 263 4.56 31.49 -22.68
N ARG A 264 4.37 31.31 -23.99
CA ARG A 264 4.21 32.43 -24.92
C ARG A 264 2.98 33.28 -24.62
N TRP A 265 1.86 32.64 -24.25
CA TRP A 265 0.64 33.35 -23.86
C TRP A 265 0.86 34.17 -22.57
N ILE A 266 1.56 33.61 -21.57
CA ILE A 266 1.92 34.32 -20.35
C ILE A 266 2.82 35.51 -20.63
N GLU A 267 3.84 35.35 -21.50
CA GLU A 267 4.74 36.42 -21.90
C GLU A 267 3.98 37.56 -22.59
N GLU A 268 3.08 37.24 -23.52
CA GLU A 268 2.30 38.23 -24.25
C GLU A 268 1.28 38.96 -23.34
N LYS A 269 0.64 38.22 -22.42
CA LYS A 269 -0.23 38.81 -21.42
C LYS A 269 0.50 39.79 -20.49
N ASN A 270 1.73 39.46 -20.08
CA ASN A 270 2.51 40.33 -19.21
C ASN A 270 3.01 41.61 -19.95
N LYS A 271 3.31 41.54 -21.26
CA LYS A 271 3.63 42.74 -22.07
C LYS A 271 2.47 43.71 -22.09
N ASN A 272 1.22 43.21 -22.24
CA ASN A 272 0.02 44.05 -22.31
C ASN A 272 -0.41 44.62 -20.92
N LEU A 273 0.18 44.14 -19.80
CA LEU A 273 -0.03 44.67 -18.46
C LEU A 273 0.98 45.80 -18.08
N LEU A 274 1.99 46.00 -18.95
CA LEU A 274 3.05 47.02 -18.77
C LEU A 274 2.85 48.25 -19.69
N LEU A 275 1.79 48.26 -20.48
CA LEU A 275 1.27 49.40 -21.27
C LEU A 275 0.00 49.95 -20.63
#